data_7ad4002a0a6cbd69e3a74089ef2ec493
#
_entry.id   7ad4002a0a6cbd69e3a74089ef2ec493
#
_cell.length_a   1.000
_cell.length_b   1.000
_cell.length_c   1.000
_cell.angle_alpha   90.00
_cell.angle_beta   90.00
_cell.angle_gamma   90.00
#
_symmetry.space_group_name_H-M   'P 1'
#
loop_
_entity.id
_entity.type
_entity.pdbx_description
1 polymer ?
#
loop_
_entity_poly.entity_id
_entity_poly.type
_entity_poly.pdbx_seq_one_letter_code
_entity_poly.pdbx_strand_id
1 'polypeptide(L)'
;MDSVYESKGEIVEIQEVLQKIKTQHWKNKIDEIRFHMNNGDSEQAGDIKRGLPVFTVSATFKGGRTKKHFDSYTNLLHLDYDHIDNVKGLKAKVISLPYTYAAFISPSGNGLKVFVKSYNTLSKHEYTFNALRSYYDEIVGVDSDRNVKDIT
;
A
#
# COMPACT_ATOMS: atom_id res chain seq x y z
N MET A 1 -4.86 -2.37 14.48
CA MET A 1 -3.86 -2.42 13.37
C MET A 1 -2.47 -2.31 13.96
N ASP A 2 -1.65 -3.32 13.75
CA ASP A 2 -0.37 -3.49 14.44
C ASP A 2 0.78 -2.91 13.61
N SER A 3 1.93 -2.65 14.25
CA SER A 3 3.16 -2.25 13.56
C SER A 3 3.77 -3.42 12.77
N VAL A 4 4.82 -3.15 11.97
CA VAL A 4 5.53 -4.20 11.22
C VAL A 4 6.14 -5.30 12.09
N TYR A 5 6.35 -5.02 13.37
CA TYR A 5 6.93 -5.96 14.33
C TYR A 5 5.89 -6.89 14.99
N GLU A 6 4.61 -6.58 14.86
CA GLU A 6 3.55 -7.39 15.45
C GLU A 6 3.02 -8.41 14.46
N SER A 7 2.88 -9.64 14.90
CA SER A 7 2.36 -10.74 14.08
C SER A 7 0.86 -10.95 14.21
N LYS A 8 0.25 -10.33 15.22
CA LYS A 8 -1.19 -10.38 15.48
C LYS A 8 -1.83 -9.05 15.13
N GLY A 9 -3.01 -9.09 14.56
CA GLY A 9 -3.77 -7.91 14.18
C GLY A 9 -5.26 -8.23 14.19
N GLU A 10 -6.05 -7.22 13.88
CA GLU A 10 -7.50 -7.34 13.74
C GLU A 10 -7.91 -7.18 12.27
N ILE A 11 -9.03 -7.77 11.90
CA ILE A 11 -9.67 -7.55 10.61
C ILE A 11 -10.44 -6.23 10.71
N VAL A 12 -10.16 -5.32 9.79
CA VAL A 12 -10.78 -3.99 9.74
C VAL A 12 -11.36 -3.73 8.34
N GLU A 13 -12.39 -2.91 8.29
CA GLU A 13 -12.96 -2.48 7.00
C GLU A 13 -12.01 -1.54 6.27
N ILE A 14 -11.81 -1.79 4.97
CA ILE A 14 -10.89 -0.97 4.15
C ILE A 14 -11.31 0.51 4.12
N GLN A 15 -12.60 0.80 4.14
CA GLN A 15 -13.13 2.16 4.17
C GLN A 15 -12.70 2.91 5.44
N GLU A 16 -12.66 2.22 6.59
CA GLU A 16 -12.17 2.81 7.84
C GLU A 16 -10.70 3.22 7.75
N VAL A 17 -9.86 2.33 7.20
CA VAL A 17 -8.45 2.62 6.97
C VAL A 17 -8.26 3.81 6.04
N LEU A 18 -8.96 3.81 4.90
CA LEU A 18 -8.88 4.89 3.92
C LEU A 18 -9.39 6.22 4.49
N GLN A 19 -10.42 6.19 5.35
CA GLN A 19 -10.92 7.38 6.03
C GLN A 19 -9.87 7.94 7.01
N LYS A 20 -9.20 7.09 7.79
CA LYS A 20 -8.10 7.51 8.68
C LYS A 20 -6.94 8.14 7.88
N ILE A 21 -6.59 7.58 6.72
CA ILE A 21 -5.59 8.18 5.81
C ILE A 21 -6.07 9.55 5.31
N LYS A 22 -7.30 9.64 4.82
CA LYS A 22 -7.89 10.87 4.29
C LYS A 22 -7.98 11.99 5.32
N THR A 23 -8.34 11.66 6.56
CA THR A 23 -8.45 12.61 7.68
C THR A 23 -7.11 12.88 8.37
N GLN A 24 -6.02 12.36 7.82
CA GLN A 24 -4.67 12.56 8.34
C GLN A 24 -4.51 12.13 9.81
N HIS A 25 -5.11 11.00 10.18
CA HIS A 25 -5.07 10.46 11.55
C HIS A 25 -3.65 10.34 12.11
N TRP A 26 -2.66 10.04 11.26
CA TRP A 26 -1.25 9.90 11.64
C TRP A 26 -0.39 11.11 11.26
N LYS A 27 -1.00 12.29 11.11
CA LYS A 27 -0.35 13.51 10.59
C LYS A 27 1.00 13.79 11.27
N ASN A 28 1.04 13.78 12.59
CA ASN A 28 2.27 14.14 13.33
C ASN A 28 3.44 13.20 12.98
N LYS A 29 3.21 11.88 12.96
CA LYS A 29 4.24 10.92 12.54
C LYS A 29 4.63 11.08 11.07
N ILE A 30 3.67 11.33 10.19
CA ILE A 30 3.91 11.57 8.76
C ILE A 30 4.76 12.83 8.55
N ASP A 31 4.45 13.91 9.23
CA ASP A 31 5.21 15.17 9.15
C ASP A 31 6.66 14.96 9.65
N GLU A 32 6.84 14.22 10.73
CA GLU A 32 8.15 13.88 11.28
C GLU A 32 8.98 13.02 10.31
N ILE A 33 8.37 11.98 9.72
CA ILE A 33 9.02 11.16 8.69
C ILE A 33 9.49 12.03 7.53
N ARG A 34 8.63 12.90 7.01
CA ARG A 34 8.96 13.79 5.88
C ARG A 34 10.01 14.82 6.24
N PHE A 35 10.02 15.33 7.46
CA PHE A 35 11.06 16.21 7.95
C PHE A 35 12.43 15.53 7.89
N HIS A 36 12.58 14.33 8.43
CA HIS A 36 13.84 13.58 8.39
C HIS A 36 14.24 13.21 6.96
N MET A 37 13.30 12.79 6.11
CA MET A 37 13.57 12.52 4.69
C MET A 37 14.12 13.75 3.96
N ASN A 38 13.54 14.92 4.19
CA ASN A 38 13.97 16.17 3.55
C ASN A 38 15.34 16.65 4.04
N ASN A 39 15.75 16.26 5.26
CA ASN A 39 17.04 16.57 5.83
C ASN A 39 18.11 15.49 5.57
N GLY A 40 17.81 14.49 4.74
CA GLY A 40 18.75 13.41 4.40
C GLY A 40 18.93 12.35 5.48
N ASP A 41 18.14 12.37 6.54
CA ASP A 41 18.15 11.41 7.65
C ASP A 41 17.16 10.27 7.40
N SER A 42 17.47 9.43 6.43
CA SER A 42 16.61 8.32 6.01
C SER A 42 16.51 7.21 7.06
N GLU A 43 17.50 7.06 7.93
CA GLU A 43 17.51 6.06 9.00
C GLU A 43 16.46 6.41 10.05
N GLN A 44 16.48 7.63 10.58
CA GLN A 44 15.49 8.10 11.55
C GLN A 44 14.07 8.10 10.96
N ALA A 45 13.92 8.54 9.71
CA ALA A 45 12.64 8.46 9.00
C ALA A 45 12.13 7.03 8.92
N GLY A 46 13.02 6.06 8.65
CA GLY A 46 12.71 4.64 8.61
C GLY A 46 12.26 4.09 9.97
N ASP A 47 12.92 4.50 11.05
CA ASP A 47 12.56 4.10 12.42
C ASP A 47 11.15 4.56 12.79
N ILE A 48 10.83 5.82 12.55
CA ILE A 48 9.50 6.37 12.81
C ILE A 48 8.45 5.67 11.93
N LYS A 49 8.77 5.42 10.65
CA LYS A 49 7.88 4.73 9.70
C LYS A 49 7.53 3.31 10.16
N ARG A 50 8.48 2.58 10.77
CA ARG A 50 8.22 1.24 11.35
C ARG A 50 7.19 1.24 12.49
N GLY A 51 7.00 2.37 13.16
CA GLY A 51 5.97 2.56 14.18
C GLY A 51 4.57 2.92 13.64
N LEU A 52 4.40 3.03 12.31
CA LEU A 52 3.08 3.19 11.71
C LEU A 52 2.33 1.84 11.64
N PRO A 53 1.00 1.87 11.73
CA PRO A 53 0.21 0.67 11.48
C PRO A 53 0.44 0.13 10.06
N VAL A 54 0.45 -1.20 9.93
CA VAL A 54 0.49 -1.90 8.65
C VAL A 54 -0.76 -2.73 8.47
N PHE A 55 -1.15 -2.97 7.23
CA PHE A 55 -2.28 -3.83 6.91
C PHE A 55 -2.03 -4.56 5.59
N THR A 56 -2.59 -5.74 5.48
CA THR A 56 -2.63 -6.52 4.25
C THR A 56 -3.87 -6.15 3.45
N VAL A 57 -3.72 -5.98 2.15
CA VAL A 57 -4.80 -5.52 1.26
C VAL A 57 -5.49 -6.70 0.59
N SER A 58 -4.71 -7.68 0.13
CA SER A 58 -5.20 -8.75 -0.75
C SER A 58 -5.90 -9.89 -0.02
N ALA A 59 -5.70 -10.00 1.28
CA ALA A 59 -6.32 -11.05 2.09
C ALA A 59 -6.50 -10.63 3.55
N THR A 60 -7.45 -11.28 4.23
CA THR A 60 -7.58 -11.24 5.69
C THR A 60 -6.98 -12.48 6.33
N PHE A 61 -6.54 -12.34 7.57
CA PHE A 61 -5.85 -13.40 8.32
C PHE A 61 -6.37 -13.43 9.75
N LYS A 62 -6.48 -14.63 10.34
CA LYS A 62 -6.87 -14.84 11.74
C LYS A 62 -5.74 -15.46 12.54
N GLY A 63 -5.29 -14.77 13.59
CA GLY A 63 -4.26 -15.25 14.50
C GLY A 63 -2.80 -15.07 14.04
N GLY A 64 -2.56 -14.41 12.91
CA GLY A 64 -1.23 -14.09 12.40
C GLY A 64 -1.25 -13.71 10.92
N ARG A 65 -0.15 -13.18 10.38
CA ARG A 65 -0.05 -12.70 8.99
C ARG A 65 0.63 -13.68 8.03
N THR A 66 0.63 -14.95 8.31
CA THR A 66 1.23 -15.96 7.41
C THR A 66 0.15 -16.70 6.62
N LYS A 67 0.51 -17.30 5.50
CA LYS A 67 -0.43 -18.05 4.63
C LYS A 67 -1.24 -19.12 5.37
N LYS A 68 -0.69 -19.72 6.44
CA LYS A 68 -1.41 -20.68 7.28
C LYS A 68 -2.59 -20.08 8.07
N HIS A 69 -2.61 -18.76 8.24
CA HIS A 69 -3.67 -18.02 8.94
C HIS A 69 -4.65 -17.34 7.99
N PHE A 70 -4.56 -17.65 6.69
CA PHE A 70 -5.45 -17.12 5.67
C PHE A 70 -6.93 -17.34 6.05
N ASP A 71 -7.72 -16.29 5.95
CA ASP A 71 -9.17 -16.30 6.20
C ASP A 71 -9.97 -16.06 4.92
N SER A 72 -9.77 -14.93 4.26
CA SER A 72 -10.49 -14.65 3.01
C SER A 72 -9.68 -13.78 2.04
N TYR A 73 -10.01 -13.90 0.75
CA TYR A 73 -9.44 -13.09 -0.31
C TYR A 73 -10.30 -11.86 -0.57
N THR A 74 -9.70 -10.68 -0.66
CA THR A 74 -10.43 -9.40 -0.71
C THR A 74 -10.77 -8.92 -2.11
N ASN A 75 -10.18 -9.52 -3.16
CA ASN A 75 -10.23 -9.02 -4.53
C ASN A 75 -9.62 -7.62 -4.71
N LEU A 76 -8.73 -7.20 -3.83
CA LEU A 76 -7.89 -6.02 -3.99
C LEU A 76 -6.43 -6.43 -4.14
N LEU A 77 -5.71 -5.70 -4.97
CA LEU A 77 -4.28 -5.80 -5.16
C LEU A 77 -3.62 -4.49 -4.77
N HIS A 78 -2.36 -4.57 -4.36
CA HIS A 78 -1.57 -3.41 -4.01
C HIS A 78 -0.46 -3.21 -5.04
N LEU A 79 -0.37 -2.00 -5.62
CA LEU A 79 0.78 -1.55 -6.38
C LEU A 79 1.52 -0.48 -5.58
N ASP A 80 2.84 -0.56 -5.53
CA ASP A 80 3.70 0.36 -4.77
C ASP A 80 4.71 1.00 -5.71
N TYR A 81 4.66 2.32 -5.82
CA TYR A 81 5.57 3.13 -6.61
C TYR A 81 6.45 3.94 -5.68
N ASP A 82 7.76 3.74 -5.76
CA ASP A 82 8.74 4.43 -4.94
C ASP A 82 9.57 5.43 -5.76
N HIS A 83 10.15 6.41 -5.08
CA HIS A 83 11.07 7.41 -5.65
C HIS A 83 10.48 8.19 -6.85
N ILE A 84 9.25 8.68 -6.69
CA ILE A 84 8.51 9.43 -7.72
C ILE A 84 8.74 10.93 -7.54
N ASP A 85 9.29 11.60 -8.54
CA ASP A 85 9.53 13.04 -8.52
C ASP A 85 8.22 13.84 -8.49
N ASN A 86 7.25 13.49 -9.33
CA ASN A 86 5.93 14.11 -9.38
C ASN A 86 4.83 13.17 -8.90
N VAL A 87 4.86 12.86 -7.60
CA VAL A 87 3.89 11.92 -6.99
C VAL A 87 2.44 12.41 -7.09
N LYS A 88 2.21 13.72 -7.05
CA LYS A 88 0.85 14.29 -7.19
C LYS A 88 0.31 14.11 -8.61
N GLY A 89 1.15 14.34 -9.62
CA GLY A 89 0.80 14.11 -11.02
C GLY A 89 0.55 12.62 -11.30
N LEU A 90 1.39 11.74 -10.78
CA LEU A 90 1.17 10.30 -10.87
C LEU A 90 -0.15 9.88 -10.20
N LYS A 91 -0.43 10.38 -9.01
CA LYS A 91 -1.69 10.12 -8.31
C LYS A 91 -2.89 10.55 -9.15
N ALA A 92 -2.87 11.76 -9.71
CA ALA A 92 -3.96 12.25 -10.57
C ALA A 92 -4.19 11.33 -11.78
N LYS A 93 -3.11 10.80 -12.37
CA LYS A 93 -3.17 9.87 -13.48
C LYS A 93 -3.80 8.53 -13.10
N VAL A 94 -3.33 7.90 -12.01
CA VAL A 94 -3.80 6.56 -11.62
C VAL A 94 -5.24 6.56 -11.10
N ILE A 95 -5.71 7.62 -10.44
CA ILE A 95 -7.10 7.68 -9.94
C ILE A 95 -8.13 7.74 -11.07
N SER A 96 -7.73 8.11 -12.29
CA SER A 96 -8.62 8.08 -13.47
C SER A 96 -8.71 6.72 -14.15
N LEU A 97 -7.88 5.75 -13.76
CA LEU A 97 -7.86 4.42 -14.38
C LEU A 97 -9.01 3.54 -13.84
N PRO A 98 -9.61 2.68 -14.68
CA PRO A 98 -10.88 2.01 -14.37
C PRO A 98 -10.80 1.01 -13.22
N TYR A 99 -9.63 0.42 -12.95
CA TYR A 99 -9.46 -0.57 -11.89
C TYR A 99 -8.99 0.01 -10.56
N THR A 100 -8.70 1.30 -10.50
CA THR A 100 -8.26 1.94 -9.26
C THR A 100 -9.38 2.00 -8.24
N TYR A 101 -9.14 1.40 -7.07
CA TYR A 101 -10.03 1.47 -5.91
C TYR A 101 -9.67 2.67 -5.02
N ALA A 102 -8.38 2.86 -4.74
CA ALA A 102 -7.85 3.98 -3.96
C ALA A 102 -6.39 4.25 -4.32
N ALA A 103 -5.94 5.49 -4.14
CA ALA A 103 -4.54 5.85 -4.25
C ALA A 103 -4.18 6.94 -3.25
N PHE A 104 -3.05 6.77 -2.55
CA PHE A 104 -2.56 7.74 -1.58
C PHE A 104 -1.03 7.80 -1.55
N ILE A 105 -0.52 9.00 -1.18
CA ILE A 105 0.92 9.24 -1.10
C ILE A 105 1.50 8.49 0.09
N SER A 106 2.66 7.86 -0.10
CA SER A 106 3.37 7.12 0.95
C SER A 106 3.76 8.04 2.12
N PRO A 107 4.02 7.48 3.32
CA PRO A 107 4.50 8.26 4.46
C PRO A 107 5.74 9.09 4.14
N SER A 108 6.67 8.57 3.34
CA SER A 108 7.89 9.28 2.93
C SER A 108 7.64 10.48 2.00
N GLY A 109 6.47 10.58 1.38
CA GLY A 109 6.08 11.70 0.53
C GLY A 109 6.48 11.58 -0.94
N ASN A 110 7.36 10.65 -1.29
CA ASN A 110 7.90 10.42 -2.63
C ASN A 110 7.47 9.08 -3.26
N GLY A 111 6.50 8.42 -2.69
CA GLY A 111 5.93 7.19 -3.24
C GLY A 111 4.42 7.25 -3.32
N LEU A 112 3.83 6.37 -4.12
CA LEU A 112 2.38 6.24 -4.31
C LEU A 112 1.95 4.80 -4.08
N LYS A 113 0.98 4.60 -3.20
CA LYS A 113 0.33 3.32 -2.98
C LYS A 113 -1.01 3.31 -3.69
N VAL A 114 -1.23 2.28 -4.50
CA VAL A 114 -2.44 2.14 -5.32
C VAL A 114 -3.10 0.81 -5.03
N PHE A 115 -4.38 0.85 -4.65
CA PHE A 115 -5.21 -0.35 -4.53
C PHE A 115 -6.03 -0.50 -5.80
N VAL A 116 -5.93 -1.66 -6.41
CA VAL A 116 -6.62 -1.98 -7.66
C VAL A 116 -7.57 -3.15 -7.48
N LYS A 117 -8.71 -3.10 -8.17
CA LYS A 117 -9.72 -4.15 -8.12
C LYS A 117 -9.27 -5.34 -8.97
N SER A 118 -9.31 -6.53 -8.37
CA SER A 118 -9.17 -7.81 -9.04
C SER A 118 -10.53 -8.50 -9.09
N TYR A 119 -10.88 -9.04 -10.24
CA TYR A 119 -12.12 -9.81 -10.41
C TYR A 119 -11.83 -11.31 -10.53
N ASN A 120 -10.66 -11.73 -10.05
CA ASN A 120 -10.19 -13.11 -10.09
C ASN A 120 -10.22 -13.78 -8.71
N THR A 121 -10.00 -15.08 -8.71
CA THR A 121 -9.89 -15.91 -7.50
C THR A 121 -8.47 -15.86 -6.92
N LEU A 122 -8.31 -16.28 -5.67
CA LEU A 122 -7.01 -16.40 -5.01
C LEU A 122 -6.00 -17.20 -5.84
N SER A 123 -6.43 -18.31 -6.48
CA SER A 123 -5.55 -19.15 -7.30
C SER A 123 -4.94 -18.42 -8.52
N LYS A 124 -5.54 -17.32 -8.94
CA LYS A 124 -5.06 -16.46 -10.04
C LYS A 124 -4.42 -15.16 -9.56
N HIS A 125 -4.20 -15.01 -8.26
CA HIS A 125 -3.71 -13.76 -7.67
C HIS A 125 -2.44 -13.26 -8.33
N GLU A 126 -1.39 -14.08 -8.40
CA GLU A 126 -0.09 -13.69 -8.97
C GLU A 126 -0.20 -13.35 -10.47
N TYR A 127 -0.96 -14.14 -11.22
CA TYR A 127 -1.23 -13.86 -12.64
C TYR A 127 -1.92 -12.51 -12.82
N THR A 128 -2.96 -12.25 -12.03
CA THR A 128 -3.74 -11.01 -12.09
C THR A 128 -2.89 -9.82 -11.63
N PHE A 129 -2.09 -10.01 -10.57
CA PHE A 129 -1.13 -8.98 -10.12
C PHE A 129 -0.18 -8.58 -11.24
N ASN A 130 0.45 -9.54 -11.91
CA ASN A 130 1.40 -9.26 -13.00
C ASN A 130 0.72 -8.55 -14.18
N ALA A 131 -0.49 -8.96 -14.54
CA ALA A 131 -1.24 -8.35 -15.65
C ALA A 131 -1.65 -6.90 -15.32
N LEU A 132 -2.24 -6.65 -14.16
CA LEU A 132 -2.64 -5.31 -13.73
C LEU A 132 -1.42 -4.41 -13.49
N ARG A 133 -0.36 -4.95 -12.89
CA ARG A 133 0.90 -4.24 -12.72
C ARG A 133 1.44 -3.76 -14.07
N SER A 134 1.58 -4.65 -15.04
CA SER A 134 2.07 -4.29 -16.39
C SER A 134 1.20 -3.22 -17.06
N TYR A 135 -0.13 -3.34 -16.94
CA TYR A 135 -1.07 -2.35 -17.46
C TYR A 135 -0.86 -0.97 -16.83
N TYR A 136 -0.73 -0.91 -15.50
CA TYR A 136 -0.53 0.36 -14.79
C TYR A 136 0.87 0.94 -15.07
N ASP A 137 1.92 0.13 -15.00
CA ASP A 137 3.31 0.57 -15.22
C ASP A 137 3.50 1.13 -16.64
N GLU A 138 2.89 0.52 -17.66
CA GLU A 138 2.92 1.03 -19.04
C GLU A 138 2.25 2.40 -19.15
N ILE A 139 1.07 2.58 -18.56
CA ILE A 139 0.33 3.84 -18.62
C ILE A 139 1.07 4.94 -17.84
N VAL A 140 1.59 4.64 -16.68
CA VAL A 140 2.23 5.65 -15.81
C VAL A 140 3.68 5.93 -16.19
N GLY A 141 4.33 5.01 -16.91
CA GLY A 141 5.71 5.14 -17.37
C GLY A 141 6.75 4.92 -16.25
N VAL A 142 6.37 4.25 -15.17
CA VAL A 142 7.23 3.93 -14.03
C VAL A 142 6.92 2.52 -13.56
N ASP A 143 7.95 1.75 -13.23
CA ASP A 143 7.82 0.40 -12.70
C ASP A 143 7.42 0.42 -11.22
N SER A 144 6.39 -0.33 -10.86
CA SER A 144 6.02 -0.59 -9.47
C SER A 144 6.85 -1.73 -8.87
N ASP A 145 6.92 -1.79 -7.53
CA ASP A 145 7.65 -2.84 -6.82
C ASP A 145 7.03 -4.21 -7.08
N ARG A 146 7.86 -5.15 -7.56
CA ARG A 146 7.47 -6.54 -7.86
C ARG A 146 7.31 -7.39 -6.60
N ASN A 147 7.88 -6.97 -5.48
CA ASN A 147 7.89 -7.75 -4.25
C ASN A 147 6.56 -7.72 -3.49
N VAL A 148 5.66 -6.77 -3.82
CA VAL A 148 4.33 -6.66 -3.17
C VAL A 148 3.28 -7.61 -3.77
N LYS A 149 3.68 -8.57 -4.60
CA LYS A 149 2.79 -9.57 -5.22
C LYS A 149 2.19 -10.57 -4.23
N ASP A 150 2.75 -10.71 -3.04
CA ASP A 150 2.26 -11.66 -2.04
C ASP A 150 0.99 -11.16 -1.35
N ILE A 151 0.15 -12.08 -0.90
CA ILE A 151 -1.09 -11.75 -0.18
C ILE A 151 -0.86 -11.36 1.27
N THR A 152 0.34 -11.61 1.82
CA THR A 152 0.71 -11.35 3.23
C THR A 152 1.35 -9.99 3.45
#